data_e40cb9661ffcf8512bfc573f996c6825
#
_entry.id   e40cb9661ffcf8512bfc573f996c6825
#
_cell.length_a   1.000
_cell.length_b   1.000
_cell.length_c   1.000
_cell.angle_alpha   90.00
_cell.angle_beta   90.00
_cell.angle_gamma   90.00
#
_symmetry.space_group_name_H-M   'P 1'
#
loop_
_entity.id
_entity.type
_entity.pdbx_description
1 polymer ?
#
loop_
_entity_poly.entity_id
_entity_poly.type
_entity_poly.pdbx_seq_one_letter_code
_entity_poly.pdbx_strand_id
1 'polypeptide(L)'
;MADYRFLTTWVLDAPLDPVWEAIHDVARWPEWWRGVESVEELGDDMYRHVWRSVVPYPVRFDVHETRVERPRLIEATAAGELAGEGRWRLWEGSPTVVTYEWNVHTARRWMNLAAVAARPLFEWNHHAVMRRGGEGLAERLGAQLLARS
;
A
#
# COMPACT_ATOMS: atom_id res chain seq x y z
N MET A 1 19.13 -3.82 10.50
CA MET A 1 17.74 -3.48 10.24
C MET A 1 17.05 -4.61 9.48
N ALA A 2 15.77 -4.80 9.72
CA ALA A 2 15.02 -5.81 8.99
C ALA A 2 14.54 -5.23 7.66
N ASP A 3 14.85 -5.93 6.57
CA ASP A 3 14.46 -5.53 5.23
C ASP A 3 13.34 -6.45 4.72
N TYR A 4 12.33 -5.86 4.09
CA TYR A 4 11.19 -6.57 3.53
C TYR A 4 11.00 -6.14 2.08
N ARG A 5 10.77 -7.13 1.22
CA ARG A 5 10.46 -6.90 -0.20
C ARG A 5 9.16 -7.60 -0.51
N PHE A 6 8.19 -6.82 -0.92
CA PHE A 6 6.87 -7.35 -1.24
C PHE A 6 6.45 -6.98 -2.65
N LEU A 7 5.81 -7.91 -3.32
CA LEU A 7 5.14 -7.68 -4.59
C LEU A 7 3.71 -8.16 -4.46
N THR A 8 2.76 -7.28 -4.72
CA THR A 8 1.34 -7.59 -4.67
C THR A 8 0.73 -7.35 -6.04
N THR A 9 -0.17 -8.22 -6.46
CA THR A 9 -0.91 -8.08 -7.71
C THR A 9 -2.40 -8.13 -7.43
N TRP A 10 -3.12 -7.14 -7.93
CA TRP A 10 -4.58 -7.12 -7.93
C TRP A 10 -5.06 -7.17 -9.37
N VAL A 11 -6.06 -7.99 -9.65
CA VAL A 11 -6.71 -8.06 -10.95
C VAL A 11 -8.17 -7.68 -10.74
N LEU A 12 -8.58 -6.56 -11.32
CA LEU A 12 -9.88 -5.94 -11.07
C LEU A 12 -10.71 -5.88 -12.35
N ASP A 13 -11.97 -6.31 -12.25
CA ASP A 13 -12.93 -6.18 -13.34
C ASP A 13 -13.51 -4.77 -13.35
N ALA A 14 -12.65 -3.81 -13.68
CA ALA A 14 -12.96 -2.39 -13.72
C ALA A 14 -12.07 -1.69 -14.74
N PRO A 15 -12.54 -0.57 -15.33
CA PRO A 15 -11.71 0.24 -16.23
C PRO A 15 -10.51 0.86 -15.51
N LEU A 16 -9.47 1.18 -16.28
CA LEU A 16 -8.22 1.73 -15.74
C LEU A 16 -8.42 3.05 -14.99
N ASP A 17 -9.17 4.00 -15.56
CA ASP A 17 -9.27 5.33 -14.96
C ASP A 17 -9.88 5.34 -13.55
N PRO A 18 -11.00 4.67 -13.27
CA PRO A 18 -11.50 4.59 -11.91
C PRO A 18 -10.54 3.92 -10.93
N VAL A 19 -9.82 2.90 -11.38
CA VAL A 19 -8.80 2.23 -10.55
C VAL A 19 -7.67 3.20 -10.24
N TRP A 20 -7.18 3.91 -11.24
CA TRP A 20 -6.15 4.93 -11.04
C TRP A 20 -6.58 6.01 -10.07
N GLU A 21 -7.78 6.57 -10.26
CA GLU A 21 -8.28 7.65 -9.40
C GLU A 21 -8.32 7.22 -7.94
N ALA A 22 -8.79 6.02 -7.66
CA ALA A 22 -8.88 5.52 -6.30
C ALA A 22 -7.51 5.31 -5.66
N ILE A 23 -6.53 4.78 -6.40
CA ILE A 23 -5.18 4.54 -5.91
C ILE A 23 -4.41 5.86 -5.74
N HIS A 24 -4.54 6.78 -6.68
CA HIS A 24 -3.84 8.06 -6.64
C HIS A 24 -4.39 8.99 -5.57
N ASP A 25 -5.67 8.91 -5.26
CA ASP A 25 -6.29 9.73 -4.21
C ASP A 25 -6.01 9.15 -2.81
N VAL A 26 -4.76 9.23 -2.42
CA VAL A 26 -4.21 8.61 -1.22
C VAL A 26 -4.92 9.10 0.05
N ALA A 27 -5.31 10.37 0.09
CA ALA A 27 -5.98 10.94 1.26
C ALA A 27 -7.32 10.26 1.58
N ARG A 28 -7.92 9.59 0.60
CA ARG A 28 -9.19 8.88 0.78
C ARG A 28 -9.05 7.38 1.00
N TRP A 29 -7.83 6.85 1.04
CA TRP A 29 -7.64 5.42 1.31
C TRP A 29 -8.35 4.94 2.59
N PRO A 30 -8.43 5.71 3.68
CA PRO A 30 -9.17 5.24 4.86
C PRO A 30 -10.64 4.92 4.60
N GLU A 31 -11.24 5.48 3.54
CA GLU A 31 -12.64 5.24 3.19
C GLU A 31 -12.89 3.84 2.61
N TRP A 32 -11.87 3.22 2.01
CA TRP A 32 -12.04 1.93 1.35
C TRP A 32 -10.98 0.89 1.71
N TRP A 33 -9.87 1.29 2.29
CA TRP A 33 -8.78 0.36 2.61
C TRP A 33 -8.74 0.09 4.11
N ARG A 34 -9.31 -1.04 4.52
CA ARG A 34 -9.34 -1.44 5.92
C ARG A 34 -7.92 -1.70 6.43
N GLY A 35 -7.54 -1.02 7.47
CA GLY A 35 -6.19 -1.04 8.02
C GLY A 35 -5.47 0.30 7.86
N VAL A 36 -5.88 1.13 6.90
CA VAL A 36 -5.41 2.51 6.80
C VAL A 36 -6.25 3.34 7.75
N GLU A 37 -5.68 3.73 8.88
CA GLU A 37 -6.40 4.49 9.91
C GLU A 37 -6.57 5.94 9.50
N SER A 38 -5.49 6.57 9.02
CA SER A 38 -5.54 7.95 8.55
C SER A 38 -4.44 8.24 7.52
N VAL A 39 -4.74 9.16 6.63
CA VAL A 39 -3.76 9.75 5.72
C VAL A 39 -3.96 11.26 5.75
N GLU A 40 -2.91 11.98 6.12
CA GLU A 40 -2.92 13.44 6.17
C GLU A 40 -2.04 14.00 5.06
N GLU A 41 -2.59 14.86 4.23
CA GLU A 41 -1.84 15.53 3.18
C GLU A 41 -1.04 16.67 3.82
N LEU A 42 0.29 16.62 3.65
CA LEU A 42 1.20 17.62 4.22
C LEU A 42 1.61 18.70 3.22
N GLY A 43 1.15 18.60 1.96
CA GLY A 43 1.59 19.47 0.87
C GLY A 43 2.81 18.89 0.14
N ASP A 44 3.13 19.44 -1.04
CA ASP A 44 4.31 19.07 -1.84
C ASP A 44 4.44 17.55 -2.07
N ASP A 45 3.30 16.90 -2.37
CA ASP A 45 3.24 15.45 -2.62
C ASP A 45 3.69 14.60 -1.43
N MET A 46 3.55 15.13 -0.22
CA MET A 46 3.87 14.45 1.02
C MET A 46 2.59 14.04 1.74
N TYR A 47 2.57 12.81 2.26
CA TYR A 47 1.42 12.25 2.96
C TYR A 47 1.88 11.55 4.22
N ARG A 48 1.20 11.81 5.35
CA ARG A 48 1.46 11.13 6.60
C ARG A 48 0.45 10.01 6.80
N HIS A 49 0.95 8.80 6.87
CA HIS A 49 0.14 7.59 7.01
C HIS A 49 0.17 7.07 8.44
N VAL A 50 -0.98 6.63 8.92
CA VAL A 50 -1.09 5.82 10.13
C VAL A 50 -1.87 4.55 9.73
N TRP A 51 -1.22 3.41 9.90
CA TRP A 51 -1.80 2.12 9.57
C TRP A 51 -1.96 1.30 10.85
N ARG A 52 -3.14 0.72 11.03
CA ARG A 52 -3.42 -0.20 12.11
C ARG A 52 -4.01 -1.47 11.52
N SER A 53 -3.32 -2.58 11.72
CA SER A 53 -3.71 -3.86 11.14
C SER A 53 -3.74 -4.95 12.22
N VAL A 54 -3.37 -6.18 11.91
CA VAL A 54 -3.33 -7.26 12.91
C VAL A 54 -2.19 -7.10 13.91
N VAL A 55 -1.16 -6.33 13.59
CA VAL A 55 -0.15 -5.93 14.55
C VAL A 55 -0.80 -4.98 15.54
N PRO A 56 -0.67 -5.20 16.87
CA PRO A 56 -1.47 -4.49 17.87
C PRO A 56 -0.99 -3.07 18.20
N TYR A 57 -0.39 -2.37 17.24
CA TYR A 57 0.07 -0.99 17.41
C TYR A 57 -0.02 -0.27 16.05
N PRO A 58 -0.24 1.05 16.06
CA PRO A 58 -0.24 1.80 14.81
C PRO A 58 1.18 1.96 14.29
N VAL A 59 1.32 1.89 12.97
CA VAL A 59 2.59 2.17 12.28
C VAL A 59 2.45 3.50 11.58
N ARG A 60 3.38 4.41 11.82
CA ARG A 60 3.37 5.79 11.29
C ARG A 60 4.56 6.01 10.39
N PHE A 61 4.31 6.55 9.21
CA PHE A 61 5.37 6.88 8.27
C PHE A 61 4.88 7.96 7.30
N ASP A 62 5.82 8.71 6.75
CA ASP A 62 5.54 9.73 5.76
C ASP A 62 5.92 9.19 4.38
N VAL A 63 5.10 9.49 3.40
CA VAL A 63 5.31 9.06 2.01
C VAL A 63 5.44 10.29 1.13
N HIS A 64 6.47 10.30 0.30
CA HIS A 64 6.69 11.34 -0.69
C HIS A 64 6.56 10.75 -2.08
N GLU A 65 5.58 11.20 -2.85
CA GLU A 65 5.43 10.81 -4.25
C GLU A 65 6.53 11.50 -5.05
N THR A 66 7.42 10.69 -5.63
CA THR A 66 8.59 11.19 -6.35
C THR A 66 8.39 11.19 -7.86
N ARG A 67 7.48 10.36 -8.36
CA ARG A 67 7.17 10.29 -9.79
C ARG A 67 5.74 9.82 -9.98
N VAL A 68 4.98 10.56 -10.78
CA VAL A 68 3.62 10.19 -11.14
C VAL A 68 3.49 10.27 -12.65
N GLU A 69 3.16 9.17 -13.28
CA GLU A 69 2.85 9.10 -14.72
C GLU A 69 1.44 8.55 -14.86
N ARG A 70 0.50 9.46 -14.94
CA ARG A 70 -0.92 9.15 -15.06
C ARG A 70 -1.22 8.45 -16.38
N PRO A 71 -1.99 7.39 -16.41
CA PRO A 71 -2.63 6.67 -15.30
C PRO A 71 -1.93 5.33 -14.98
N ARG A 72 -0.60 5.27 -15.06
CA ARG A 72 0.13 4.00 -15.09
C ARG A 72 1.15 3.80 -13.99
N LEU A 73 1.68 4.88 -13.40
CA LEU A 73 2.83 4.77 -12.51
C LEU A 73 2.77 5.77 -11.37
N ILE A 74 3.02 5.30 -10.15
CA ILE A 74 3.31 6.14 -8.99
C ILE A 74 4.53 5.55 -8.29
N GLU A 75 5.58 6.34 -8.16
CA GLU A 75 6.76 5.99 -7.37
C GLU A 75 6.82 6.90 -6.15
N ALA A 76 7.17 6.33 -5.01
CA ALA A 76 7.21 7.07 -3.75
C ALA A 76 8.29 6.53 -2.82
N THR A 77 8.77 7.40 -1.94
CA THR A 77 9.67 7.02 -0.85
C THR A 77 8.93 7.13 0.48
N ALA A 78 9.30 6.28 1.42
CA ALA A 78 8.74 6.29 2.76
C ALA A 78 9.83 6.57 3.78
N ALA A 79 9.48 7.28 4.83
CA ALA A 79 10.37 7.59 5.95
C ALA A 79 9.56 7.57 7.25
N GLY A 80 10.21 7.23 8.36
CA GLY A 80 9.58 7.11 9.66
C GLY A 80 9.77 5.71 10.23
N GLU A 81 8.72 5.14 10.79
CA GLU A 81 8.81 3.79 11.36
C GLU A 81 9.02 2.71 10.28
N LEU A 82 8.58 2.99 9.07
CA LEU A 82 8.94 2.23 7.87
C LEU A 82 9.66 3.18 6.93
N ALA A 83 10.74 2.72 6.33
CA ALA A 83 11.51 3.53 5.39
C ALA A 83 11.87 2.69 4.17
N GLY A 84 11.83 3.30 2.99
CA GLY A 84 12.13 2.59 1.75
C GLY A 84 11.40 3.17 0.55
N GLU A 85 10.97 2.29 -0.35
CA GLU A 85 10.38 2.69 -1.62
C GLU A 85 9.13 1.87 -1.94
N GLY A 86 8.19 2.54 -2.59
CA GLY A 86 6.99 1.90 -3.12
C GLY A 86 6.77 2.27 -4.58
N ARG A 87 6.18 1.36 -5.34
CA ARG A 87 5.85 1.60 -6.74
C ARG A 87 4.54 0.93 -7.09
N TRP A 88 3.60 1.73 -7.57
CA TRP A 88 2.35 1.28 -8.15
C TRP A 88 2.48 1.29 -9.66
N ARG A 89 2.13 0.18 -10.31
CA ARG A 89 2.00 0.12 -11.76
C ARG A 89 0.62 -0.39 -12.11
N LEU A 90 -0.02 0.26 -13.08
CA LEU A 90 -1.34 -0.11 -13.56
C LEU A 90 -1.23 -0.48 -15.05
N TRP A 91 -1.85 -1.60 -15.39
CA TRP A 91 -1.81 -2.17 -16.73
C TRP A 91 -3.23 -2.17 -17.28
N GLU A 92 -3.41 -1.42 -18.37
CA GLU A 92 -4.71 -1.35 -19.02
C GLU A 92 -5.09 -2.67 -19.67
N GLY A 93 -6.35 -3.04 -19.54
CA GLY A 93 -6.90 -4.25 -20.13
C GLY A 93 -8.29 -4.53 -19.57
N SER A 94 -8.84 -5.65 -19.98
CA SER A 94 -10.08 -6.20 -19.42
C SER A 94 -9.75 -7.60 -18.92
N PRO A 95 -9.37 -7.76 -17.67
CA PRO A 95 -9.40 -6.82 -16.54
C PRO A 95 -8.19 -5.87 -16.45
N THR A 96 -8.28 -4.87 -15.58
CA THR A 96 -7.16 -4.01 -15.19
C THR A 96 -6.28 -4.76 -14.19
N VAL A 97 -4.97 -4.71 -14.40
CA VAL A 97 -3.98 -5.31 -13.50
C VAL A 97 -3.24 -4.21 -12.75
N VAL A 98 -3.12 -4.36 -11.44
CA VAL A 98 -2.37 -3.46 -10.58
C VAL A 98 -1.27 -4.24 -9.90
N THR A 99 -0.04 -3.75 -9.97
CA THR A 99 1.07 -4.29 -9.19
C THR A 99 1.56 -3.25 -8.21
N TYR A 100 1.92 -3.68 -7.01
CA TYR A 100 2.51 -2.84 -5.99
C TYR A 100 3.77 -3.48 -5.45
N GLU A 101 4.89 -2.79 -5.65
CA GLU A 101 6.17 -3.17 -5.09
C GLU A 101 6.43 -2.35 -3.83
N TRP A 102 6.75 -3.01 -2.74
CA TRP A 102 7.01 -2.37 -1.46
C TRP A 102 8.30 -2.92 -0.87
N ASN A 103 9.35 -2.11 -0.91
CA ASN A 103 10.67 -2.48 -0.44
C ASN A 103 11.03 -1.57 0.74
N VAL A 104 10.92 -2.09 1.94
CA VAL A 104 11.04 -1.29 3.15
C VAL A 104 11.87 -1.99 4.20
N HIS A 105 12.38 -1.19 5.12
CA HIS A 105 13.01 -1.66 6.34
C HIS A 105 12.34 -0.97 7.54
N THR A 106 12.38 -1.67 8.67
CA THR A 106 11.79 -1.16 9.91
C THR A 106 12.79 -0.30 10.65
N ALA A 107 12.31 0.83 11.19
CA ALA A 107 13.15 1.77 11.94
C ALA A 107 13.00 1.61 13.45
N ARG A 108 11.90 1.01 13.93
CA ARG A 108 11.73 0.78 15.37
C ARG A 108 12.72 -0.26 15.86
N ARG A 109 13.43 0.07 16.93
CA ARG A 109 14.46 -0.79 17.51
C ARG A 109 13.93 -2.18 17.87
N TRP A 110 12.77 -2.25 18.54
CA TRP A 110 12.21 -3.54 18.95
C TRP A 110 11.72 -4.35 17.76
N MET A 111 11.25 -3.70 16.69
CA MET A 111 10.90 -4.39 15.44
C MET A 111 12.14 -5.04 14.83
N ASN A 112 13.28 -4.35 14.88
CA ASN A 112 14.54 -4.88 14.39
C ASN A 112 15.05 -6.05 15.24
N LEU A 113 14.96 -5.93 16.57
CA LEU A 113 15.38 -6.99 17.48
C LEU A 113 14.55 -8.26 17.34
N ALA A 114 13.25 -8.10 17.07
CA ALA A 114 12.35 -9.23 16.90
C ALA A 114 12.29 -9.74 15.46
N ALA A 115 13.01 -9.13 14.52
CA ALA A 115 12.81 -9.33 13.09
C ALA A 115 12.94 -10.78 12.64
N VAL A 116 13.92 -11.52 13.16
CA VAL A 116 14.14 -12.92 12.75
C VAL A 116 12.97 -13.80 13.19
N ALA A 117 12.50 -13.66 14.43
CA ALA A 117 11.39 -14.44 14.95
C ALA A 117 10.03 -13.96 14.44
N ALA A 118 9.91 -12.64 14.20
CA ALA A 118 8.64 -12.03 13.83
C ALA A 118 8.44 -11.87 12.31
N ARG A 119 9.44 -12.23 11.49
CA ARG A 119 9.34 -12.07 10.03
C ARG A 119 8.09 -12.74 9.43
N PRO A 120 7.74 -13.99 9.77
CA PRO A 120 6.52 -14.58 9.24
C PRO A 120 5.26 -13.79 9.62
N LEU A 121 5.22 -13.22 10.82
CA LEU A 121 4.10 -12.41 11.27
C LEU A 121 3.99 -11.13 10.45
N PHE A 122 5.11 -10.43 10.21
CA PHE A 122 5.10 -9.20 9.43
C PHE A 122 4.75 -9.47 7.96
N GLU A 123 5.26 -10.56 7.38
CA GLU A 123 4.90 -10.95 6.02
C GLU A 123 3.43 -11.30 5.92
N TRP A 124 2.90 -12.08 6.86
CA TRP A 124 1.49 -12.41 6.91
C TRP A 124 0.62 -11.16 7.08
N ASN A 125 1.04 -10.25 7.95
CA ASN A 125 0.36 -8.98 8.17
C ASN A 125 0.31 -8.15 6.87
N HIS A 126 1.43 -8.06 6.16
CA HIS A 126 1.47 -7.35 4.88
C HIS A 126 0.49 -7.96 3.88
N HIS A 127 0.50 -9.29 3.73
CA HIS A 127 -0.42 -9.97 2.82
C HIS A 127 -1.89 -9.74 3.22
N ALA A 128 -2.19 -9.75 4.50
CA ALA A 128 -3.54 -9.48 4.98
C ALA A 128 -3.98 -8.05 4.68
N VAL A 129 -3.09 -7.08 4.90
CA VAL A 129 -3.34 -5.67 4.61
C VAL A 129 -3.57 -5.45 3.11
N MET A 130 -2.74 -6.03 2.27
CA MET A 130 -2.87 -5.88 0.82
C MET A 130 -4.12 -6.58 0.28
N ARG A 131 -4.49 -7.72 0.83
CA ARG A 131 -5.74 -8.39 0.48
C ARG A 131 -6.94 -7.51 0.79
N ARG A 132 -6.96 -6.90 1.96
CA ARG A 132 -8.01 -5.96 2.36
C ARG A 132 -8.07 -4.75 1.43
N GLY A 133 -6.92 -4.29 0.97
CA GLY A 133 -6.84 -3.19 0.01
C GLY A 133 -7.51 -3.56 -1.31
N GLY A 134 -7.19 -4.71 -1.86
CA GLY A 134 -7.80 -5.19 -3.11
C GLY A 134 -9.30 -5.39 -2.98
N GLU A 135 -9.74 -6.00 -1.88
CA GLU A 135 -11.17 -6.21 -1.61
C GLU A 135 -11.90 -4.87 -1.43
N GLY A 136 -11.31 -3.94 -0.68
CA GLY A 136 -11.89 -2.61 -0.46
C GLY A 136 -11.98 -1.79 -1.73
N LEU A 137 -10.96 -1.85 -2.58
CA LEU A 137 -10.97 -1.17 -3.87
C LEU A 137 -12.06 -1.73 -4.79
N ALA A 138 -12.18 -3.05 -4.87
CA ALA A 138 -13.23 -3.68 -5.66
C ALA A 138 -14.62 -3.26 -5.18
N GLU A 139 -14.85 -3.25 -3.88
CA GLU A 139 -16.11 -2.80 -3.29
C GLU A 139 -16.37 -1.32 -3.59
N ARG A 140 -15.35 -0.48 -3.45
CA ARG A 140 -15.43 0.96 -3.74
C ARG A 140 -15.87 1.22 -5.18
N LEU A 141 -15.39 0.43 -6.12
CA LEU A 141 -15.67 0.59 -7.54
C LEU A 141 -16.88 -0.22 -8.03
N GLY A 142 -17.51 -0.98 -7.15
CA GLY A 142 -18.60 -1.88 -7.56
C GLY A 142 -18.14 -2.95 -8.54
N ALA A 143 -16.89 -3.40 -8.41
CA ALA A 143 -16.24 -4.34 -9.32
C ALA A 143 -15.91 -5.64 -8.62
N GLN A 144 -15.44 -6.63 -9.38
CA GLN A 144 -14.94 -7.88 -8.82
C GLN A 144 -13.42 -7.87 -8.75
N LEU A 145 -12.90 -8.36 -7.66
CA LEU A 145 -11.48 -8.69 -7.53
C LEU A 145 -11.31 -10.11 -8.05
N LEU A 146 -10.70 -10.24 -9.24
CA LEU A 146 -10.58 -11.52 -9.93
C LEU A 146 -9.39 -12.34 -9.44
N ALA A 147 -8.32 -11.68 -9.00
CA ALA A 147 -7.15 -12.33 -8.44
C ALA A 147 -6.40 -11.36 -7.53
N ARG A 148 -5.71 -11.95 -6.56
CA ARG A 148 -4.83 -11.22 -5.63
C ARG A 148 -3.69 -12.13 -5.21
N SER A 149 -2.49 -11.59 -5.12
CA SER A 149 -1.34 -12.38 -4.66
C SER A 149 -0.33 -11.52 -3.93
#